data_6cbf209ec47fce963d2ed95d69821a7a
#
_entry.id   6cbf209ec47fce963d2ed95d69821a7a
#
_cell.length_a   1.000
_cell.length_b   1.000
_cell.length_c   1.000
_cell.angle_alpha   90.00
_cell.angle_beta   90.00
_cell.angle_gamma   90.00
#
_symmetry.space_group_name_H-M   'P 1'
#
loop_
_entity.id
_entity.type
_entity.pdbx_description
1 polymer ?
#
loop_
_entity_poly.entity_id
_entity_poly.type
_entity_poly.pdbx_seq_one_letter_code
_entity_poly.pdbx_strand_id
1 'polypeptide(L)'
;VFDFANFVQCGEDPVECWKLLHDQVVYIHIKDAVASDKENVLCGTGEGKIKEILERAVREEGYEGFLTLEPHLVVFDALKSLELADADSIIRENKATDGAEGYALQYYALKEILNAIER
;
A
#
# COMPACT_ATOMS: atom_id res chain seq x y z
N VAL A 1 2.27 -10.29 10.38
CA VAL A 1 2.46 -9.38 9.23
C VAL A 1 1.68 -8.09 9.44
N PHE A 2 2.26 -6.98 9.10
CA PHE A 2 1.59 -5.68 9.14
C PHE A 2 1.24 -5.25 7.70
N ASP A 3 -0.02 -4.92 7.47
CA ASP A 3 -0.54 -4.55 6.14
C ASP A 3 -1.32 -3.24 6.26
N PHE A 4 -0.75 -2.16 5.73
CA PHE A 4 -1.34 -0.83 5.83
C PHE A 4 -2.76 -0.75 5.25
N ALA A 5 -2.95 -1.34 4.07
CA ALA A 5 -4.24 -1.28 3.39
C ALA A 5 -5.34 -2.00 4.16
N ASN A 6 -5.01 -3.13 4.78
CA ASN A 6 -6.01 -3.87 5.56
C ASN A 6 -6.58 -3.04 6.70
N PHE A 7 -5.73 -2.27 7.38
CA PHE A 7 -6.21 -1.39 8.46
C PHE A 7 -7.09 -0.27 7.92
N VAL A 8 -6.68 0.36 6.80
CA VAL A 8 -7.51 1.39 6.15
C VAL A 8 -8.87 0.84 5.76
N GLN A 9 -8.88 -0.34 5.16
CA GLN A 9 -10.12 -0.99 4.70
C GLN A 9 -11.05 -1.39 5.83
N CYS A 10 -10.49 -1.62 7.02
CA CYS A 10 -11.27 -1.93 8.23
C CYS A 10 -11.66 -0.69 9.02
N GLY A 11 -11.32 0.50 8.55
CA GLY A 11 -11.65 1.75 9.24
C GLY A 11 -10.74 2.08 10.40
N GLU A 12 -9.57 1.44 10.50
CA GLU A 12 -8.61 1.69 11.56
C GLU A 12 -7.52 2.67 11.11
N ASP A 13 -6.92 3.38 12.06
CA ASP A 13 -5.79 4.27 11.78
C ASP A 13 -4.50 3.46 11.77
N PRO A 14 -3.81 3.36 10.61
CA PRO A 14 -2.57 2.57 10.53
C PRO A 14 -1.48 3.02 11.51
N VAL A 15 -1.38 4.31 11.81
CA VAL A 15 -0.37 4.83 12.76
C VAL A 15 -0.64 4.30 14.16
N GLU A 16 -1.89 4.33 14.60
CA GLU A 16 -2.26 3.79 15.91
C GLU A 16 -2.04 2.27 15.97
N CYS A 17 -2.35 1.57 14.88
CA CYS A 17 -2.09 0.14 14.79
C CYS A 17 -0.59 -0.16 14.88
N TRP A 18 0.24 0.64 14.22
CA TRP A 18 1.69 0.49 14.28
C TRP A 18 2.22 0.69 15.70
N LYS A 19 1.74 1.71 16.40
CA LYS A 19 2.13 1.97 17.79
C LYS A 19 1.87 0.78 18.69
N LEU A 20 0.74 0.10 18.47
CA LEU A 20 0.36 -1.07 19.27
C LEU A 20 1.13 -2.33 18.92
N LEU A 21 1.47 -2.52 17.65
CA LEU A 21 1.92 -3.80 17.11
C LEU A 21 3.40 -3.87 16.75
N HIS A 22 4.10 -2.74 16.64
CA HIS A 22 5.44 -2.69 16.03
C HIS A 22 6.45 -3.66 16.66
N ASP A 23 6.37 -3.89 17.96
CA ASP A 23 7.28 -4.82 18.66
C ASP A 23 7.13 -6.27 18.19
N GLN A 24 5.98 -6.61 17.64
CA GLN A 24 5.65 -7.95 17.18
C GLN A 24 5.82 -8.11 15.67
N VAL A 25 6.08 -7.02 14.95
CA VAL A 25 6.11 -7.02 13.48
C VAL A 25 7.49 -7.40 12.98
N VAL A 26 7.56 -8.49 12.22
CA VAL A 26 8.78 -8.95 11.56
C VAL A 26 8.64 -8.98 10.04
N TYR A 27 7.46 -8.63 9.54
CA TYR A 27 7.13 -8.74 8.13
C TYR A 27 6.07 -7.70 7.77
N ILE A 28 6.34 -6.90 6.74
CA ILE A 28 5.42 -5.84 6.31
C ILE A 28 5.03 -6.06 4.84
N HIS A 29 3.72 -6.00 4.57
CA HIS A 29 3.20 -5.94 3.21
C HIS A 29 3.08 -4.49 2.76
N ILE A 30 3.67 -4.16 1.63
CA ILE A 30 3.56 -2.84 1.03
C ILE A 30 2.33 -2.83 0.12
N LYS A 31 1.24 -2.35 0.68
CA LYS A 31 -0.06 -2.26 0.03
C LYS A 31 -0.79 -1.05 0.59
N ASP A 32 -1.34 -0.21 -0.26
CA ASP A 32 -2.03 1.00 0.14
C ASP A 32 -3.49 0.98 -0.31
N ALA A 33 -4.32 1.77 0.32
CA ALA A 33 -5.74 1.85 0.00
C ALA A 33 -6.32 3.19 0.42
N VAL A 34 -7.48 3.51 -0.14
CA VAL A 34 -8.29 4.65 0.30
C VAL A 34 -9.53 4.15 1.04
N ALA A 35 -9.93 4.89 2.09
CA ALA A 35 -11.03 4.45 2.96
C ALA A 35 -12.40 4.56 2.30
N SER A 36 -12.59 5.56 1.43
CA SER A 36 -13.90 5.88 0.85
C SER A 36 -14.51 4.74 0.03
N ASP A 37 -13.68 4.06 -0.79
CA ASP A 37 -14.15 2.96 -1.65
C ASP A 37 -13.40 1.64 -1.38
N LYS A 38 -12.47 1.66 -0.44
CA LYS A 38 -11.62 0.50 -0.06
C LYS A 38 -10.75 -0.01 -1.21
N GLU A 39 -10.54 0.80 -2.23
CA GLU A 39 -9.70 0.43 -3.37
C GLU A 39 -8.23 0.42 -3.00
N ASN A 40 -7.49 -0.53 -3.56
CA ASN A 40 -6.05 -0.55 -3.48
C ASN A 40 -5.48 0.47 -4.47
N VAL A 41 -4.52 1.25 -4.00
CA VAL A 41 -3.88 2.29 -4.80
C VAL A 41 -2.36 2.16 -4.72
N LEU A 42 -1.67 2.89 -5.57
CA LEU A 42 -0.21 2.91 -5.57
C LEU A 42 0.30 3.35 -4.20
N CYS A 43 1.32 2.69 -3.70
CA CYS A 43 1.87 2.93 -2.37
C CYS A 43 2.30 4.40 -2.23
N GLY A 44 1.87 5.01 -1.14
CA GLY A 44 2.10 6.42 -0.86
C GLY A 44 1.01 7.35 -1.36
N THR A 45 0.09 6.88 -2.20
CA THR A 45 -1.01 7.71 -2.72
C THR A 45 -2.32 7.53 -1.96
N GLY A 46 -2.38 6.57 -1.03
CA GLY A 46 -3.57 6.27 -0.25
C GLY A 46 -3.49 6.78 1.19
N GLU A 47 -4.25 6.14 2.04
CA GLU A 47 -4.41 6.52 3.43
C GLU A 47 -3.68 5.60 4.41
N GLY A 48 -2.82 4.71 3.90
CA GLY A 48 -2.05 3.77 4.73
C GLY A 48 -0.96 4.42 5.55
N LYS A 49 -0.61 5.67 5.28
CA LYS A 49 0.45 6.43 5.97
C LYS A 49 1.80 5.72 5.92
N ILE A 50 2.08 5.12 4.78
CA ILE A 50 3.24 4.26 4.58
C ILE A 50 4.55 4.99 4.85
N LYS A 51 4.71 6.20 4.29
CA LYS A 51 5.93 6.97 4.49
C LYS A 51 6.18 7.29 5.96
N GLU A 52 5.15 7.77 6.65
CA GLU A 52 5.24 8.12 8.06
C GLU A 52 5.63 6.93 8.92
N ILE A 53 4.96 5.78 8.70
CA ILE A 53 5.22 4.58 9.48
C ILE A 53 6.58 3.99 9.16
N LEU A 54 6.97 3.91 7.89
CA LEU A 54 8.28 3.39 7.50
C LEU A 54 9.42 4.26 8.03
N GLU A 55 9.22 5.59 8.06
CA GLU A 55 10.20 6.50 8.64
C GLU A 55 10.45 6.19 10.11
N ARG A 56 9.38 5.97 10.88
CA ARG A 56 9.49 5.57 12.27
C ARG A 56 10.13 4.20 12.43
N ALA A 57 9.68 3.24 11.63
CA ALA A 57 10.17 1.86 11.71
C ALA A 57 11.67 1.78 11.44
N VAL A 58 12.14 2.44 10.39
CA VAL A 58 13.53 2.36 9.95
C VAL A 58 14.45 3.24 10.80
N ARG A 59 14.04 4.50 11.04
CA ARG A 59 14.91 5.47 11.74
C ARG A 59 14.87 5.36 13.25
N GLU A 60 13.70 5.15 13.82
CA GLU A 60 13.52 5.22 15.27
C GLU A 60 13.48 3.84 15.93
N GLU A 61 12.93 2.86 15.26
CA GLU A 61 12.63 1.56 15.84
C GLU A 61 13.55 0.43 15.34
N GLY A 62 14.43 0.73 14.39
CA GLY A 62 15.42 -0.23 13.91
C GLY A 62 14.87 -1.44 13.20
N TYR A 63 13.77 -1.28 12.47
CA TYR A 63 13.15 -2.38 11.73
C TYR A 63 14.10 -2.94 10.66
N GLU A 64 14.33 -4.24 10.68
CA GLU A 64 15.21 -4.95 9.73
C GLU A 64 14.51 -6.10 9.00
N GLY A 65 13.20 -6.22 9.13
CA GLY A 65 12.43 -7.28 8.49
C GLY A 65 12.17 -7.04 7.00
N PHE A 66 11.34 -7.87 6.42
CA PHE A 66 10.99 -7.78 5.00
C PHE A 66 9.96 -6.70 4.73
N LEU A 67 10.09 -6.05 3.57
CA LEU A 67 9.08 -5.19 2.99
C LEU A 67 8.64 -5.85 1.69
N THR A 68 7.53 -6.56 1.72
CA THR A 68 7.06 -7.35 0.57
C THR A 68 6.00 -6.59 -0.21
N LEU A 69 6.23 -6.41 -1.49
CA LEU A 69 5.28 -5.75 -2.37
C LEU A 69 4.04 -6.63 -2.59
N GLU A 70 2.86 -6.05 -2.34
CA GLU A 70 1.58 -6.70 -2.58
C GLU A 70 0.64 -5.69 -3.23
N PRO A 71 0.88 -5.32 -4.50
CA PRO A 71 0.27 -4.13 -5.09
C PRO A 71 -1.24 -4.18 -5.28
N HIS A 72 -1.81 -5.30 -5.66
CA HIS A 72 -3.25 -5.41 -5.97
C HIS A 72 -3.74 -4.32 -6.92
N LEU A 73 -2.91 -3.94 -7.90
CA LEU A 73 -3.19 -2.84 -8.82
C LEU A 73 -3.78 -3.31 -10.15
N VAL A 74 -3.81 -4.61 -10.40
CA VAL A 74 -4.33 -5.17 -11.64
C VAL A 74 -5.83 -5.38 -11.54
N VAL A 75 -6.55 -4.96 -12.59
CA VAL A 75 -7.97 -5.21 -12.72
C VAL A 75 -8.14 -6.40 -13.67
N PHE A 76 -8.72 -7.50 -13.18
CA PHE A 76 -8.97 -8.68 -13.98
C PHE A 76 -10.15 -8.45 -14.93
N ASP A 77 -10.06 -9.02 -16.15
CA ASP A 77 -11.10 -8.87 -17.17
C ASP A 77 -12.48 -9.29 -16.68
N ALA A 78 -12.55 -10.34 -15.86
CA ALA A 78 -13.80 -10.80 -15.29
C ALA A 78 -14.46 -9.74 -14.40
N LEU A 79 -13.65 -8.95 -13.69
CA LEU A 79 -14.15 -7.84 -12.88
C LEU A 79 -14.57 -6.66 -13.75
N LYS A 80 -13.83 -6.39 -14.82
CA LYS A 80 -14.16 -5.32 -15.76
C LYS A 80 -15.53 -5.52 -16.39
N SER A 81 -15.88 -6.76 -16.72
CA SER A 81 -17.17 -7.07 -17.33
C SER A 81 -18.35 -6.89 -16.38
N LEU A 82 -18.11 -6.88 -15.07
CA LEU A 82 -19.12 -6.67 -14.04
C LEU A 82 -19.20 -5.23 -13.58
N GLU A 83 -18.21 -4.41 -13.91
CA GLU A 83 -18.16 -3.02 -13.50
C GLU A 83 -18.86 -2.12 -14.51
N LEU A 84 -19.49 -1.07 -13.99
CA LEU A 84 -20.09 -0.04 -14.82
C LEU A 84 -18.98 0.81 -15.46
N ALA A 85 -19.26 1.39 -16.63
CA ALA A 85 -18.28 2.19 -17.37
C ALA A 85 -17.64 3.30 -16.54
N ASP A 86 -18.33 3.83 -15.56
CA ASP A 86 -17.83 4.89 -14.68
C ASP A 86 -16.77 4.40 -13.72
N ALA A 87 -16.79 3.13 -13.33
CA ALA A 87 -15.78 2.53 -12.45
C ALA A 87 -14.42 2.44 -13.16
N ASP A 88 -14.42 2.21 -14.48
CA ASP A 88 -13.18 2.11 -15.27
C ASP A 88 -12.35 3.39 -15.23
N SER A 89 -12.97 4.56 -15.18
CA SER A 89 -12.25 5.83 -15.18
C SER A 89 -11.55 6.10 -13.85
N ILE A 90 -12.14 5.66 -12.74
CA ILE A 90 -11.56 5.80 -11.40
C ILE A 90 -10.40 4.83 -11.23
N ILE A 91 -10.56 3.62 -11.74
CA ILE A 91 -9.59 2.55 -11.62
C ILE A 91 -8.29 2.87 -12.37
N ARG A 92 -8.36 3.53 -13.53
CA ARG A 92 -7.21 3.76 -14.41
C ARG A 92 -6.12 4.64 -13.82
N GLU A 93 -6.44 5.52 -12.89
CA GLU A 93 -5.45 6.44 -12.32
C GLU A 93 -4.40 5.72 -11.47
N ASN A 94 -4.75 4.59 -10.88
CA ASN A 94 -3.91 3.89 -9.93
C ASN A 94 -3.71 2.40 -10.26
N LYS A 95 -4.12 1.95 -11.45
CA LYS A 95 -4.07 0.53 -11.79
C LYS A 95 -3.07 0.24 -12.91
N ALA A 96 -2.56 -0.98 -12.89
CA ALA A 96 -1.63 -1.48 -13.86
C ALA A 96 -2.36 -2.36 -14.89
N THR A 97 -1.76 -2.52 -16.07
CA THR A 97 -2.32 -3.37 -17.13
C THR A 97 -2.11 -4.84 -16.88
N ASP A 98 -1.03 -5.20 -16.18
CA ASP A 98 -0.74 -6.59 -15.82
C ASP A 98 0.03 -6.67 -14.51
N GLY A 99 0.25 -7.91 -14.03
CA GLY A 99 0.93 -8.14 -12.76
C GLY A 99 2.36 -7.62 -12.72
N ALA A 100 3.11 -7.78 -13.80
CA ALA A 100 4.49 -7.30 -13.88
C ALA A 100 4.55 -5.78 -13.76
N GLU A 101 3.67 -5.07 -14.46
CA GLU A 101 3.57 -3.62 -14.37
C GLU A 101 3.17 -3.19 -12.95
N GLY A 102 2.23 -3.91 -12.33
CA GLY A 102 1.80 -3.62 -10.97
C GLY A 102 2.95 -3.69 -9.97
N TYR A 103 3.76 -4.73 -10.06
CA TYR A 103 4.93 -4.86 -9.19
C TYR A 103 5.98 -3.78 -9.49
N ALA A 104 6.23 -3.47 -10.76
CA ALA A 104 7.18 -2.43 -11.13
C ALA A 104 6.78 -1.06 -10.59
N LEU A 105 5.51 -0.70 -10.75
CA LEU A 105 4.98 0.58 -10.24
C LEU A 105 5.11 0.65 -8.72
N GLN A 106 4.75 -0.41 -8.03
CA GLN A 106 4.83 -0.45 -6.57
C GLN A 106 6.28 -0.40 -6.09
N TYR A 107 7.17 -1.08 -6.78
CA TYR A 107 8.59 -1.06 -6.47
C TYR A 107 9.17 0.35 -6.55
N TYR A 108 8.91 1.05 -7.64
CA TYR A 108 9.42 2.41 -7.81
C TYR A 108 8.80 3.38 -6.81
N ALA A 109 7.52 3.23 -6.51
CA ALA A 109 6.86 4.05 -5.50
C ALA A 109 7.48 3.84 -4.12
N LEU A 110 7.74 2.60 -3.74
CA LEU A 110 8.41 2.28 -2.48
C LEU A 110 9.83 2.83 -2.45
N LYS A 111 10.58 2.71 -3.54
CA LYS A 111 11.95 3.24 -3.63
C LYS A 111 11.98 4.74 -3.41
N GLU A 112 11.04 5.48 -3.95
CA GLU A 112 10.95 6.92 -3.73
C GLU A 112 10.71 7.24 -2.25
N ILE A 113 9.83 6.50 -1.60
CA ILE A 113 9.55 6.67 -0.17
C ILE A 113 10.83 6.41 0.65
N LEU A 114 11.49 5.29 0.40
CA LEU A 114 12.71 4.92 1.14
C LEU A 114 13.83 5.93 0.92
N ASN A 115 14.00 6.43 -0.31
CA ASN A 115 15.00 7.45 -0.60
C ASN A 115 14.71 8.75 0.14
N ALA A 116 13.45 9.13 0.25
CA ALA A 116 13.05 10.33 1.01
C ALA A 116 13.32 10.17 2.52
N ILE A 117 13.15 8.97 3.05
CA ILE A 117 13.43 8.68 4.47
C ILE A 117 14.93 8.75 4.77
N GLU A 118 15.76 8.28 3.86
CA GLU A 118 17.22 8.25 4.04
C GLU A 118 17.87 9.64 3.97
N ARG A 119 17.19 10.62 3.46
CA ARG A 119 17.70 12.00 3.36
C ARG A 119 17.59 12.78 4.71
#